data_be54db9833436a956175b46360f81411
#
_entry.id   be54db9833436a956175b46360f81411
#
_cell.length_a   1.000
_cell.length_b   1.000
_cell.length_c   1.000
_cell.angle_alpha   90.00
_cell.angle_beta   90.00
_cell.angle_gamma   90.00
#
_symmetry.space_group_name_H-M   'P 1'
#
loop_
_entity.id
_entity.type
_entity.pdbx_description
1 polymer ?
#
loop_
_entity_poly.entity_id
_entity_poly.type
_entity_poly.pdbx_seq_one_letter_code
_entity_poly.pdbx_strand_id
1 'polypeptide(L)'
;MINRVLLYNSGGGIGDSIQILPLIDTLKSNFINTKFYYLSAHENHFNSSLNDYKTNIETLNLEVKYFGFRWWHLLIVNNKIKKSNIEPFDLIIDLQTKIRNSLILKLIPNKHFLSTCFKFKLSNPNLNYKKQKKIQNTMLKAINILYKKDYQLKEFDINKIDKKFHVESERLLPKNNYVGLSITQGNIYRKKEWSFENIIKLTNKLIELNKVPVFLIEKKNIELKNKIQKIVPGALFPEHESKISSPALVTCLGKRLDFAITIDNGIMHMLSLSKVPLISLFGPTDSDKFAPEYDQSIILDSKKIYKSKNVSDITVEDVLLAAKQYLNS
;
A
#
# COMPACT_ATOMS: atom_id res chain seq x y z
N MET A 1 -17.82 12.02 -22.07
CA MET A 1 -16.43 12.30 -21.60
C MET A 1 -16.45 12.31 -20.08
N ILE A 2 -15.44 11.79 -19.41
CA ILE A 2 -15.32 11.77 -17.94
C ILE A 2 -14.40 12.92 -17.58
N ASN A 3 -14.88 13.90 -16.83
CA ASN A 3 -14.12 15.10 -16.49
C ASN A 3 -13.69 15.12 -15.02
N ARG A 4 -14.47 14.49 -14.12
CA ARG A 4 -14.23 14.53 -12.67
C ARG A 4 -14.42 13.15 -12.05
N VAL A 5 -13.39 12.62 -11.41
CA VAL A 5 -13.41 11.33 -10.70
C VAL A 5 -13.03 11.53 -9.25
N LEU A 6 -13.83 10.98 -8.34
CA LEU A 6 -13.54 10.94 -6.91
C LEU A 6 -13.18 9.53 -6.47
N LEU A 7 -12.04 9.38 -5.83
CA LEU A 7 -11.59 8.14 -5.15
C LEU A 7 -11.78 8.32 -3.65
N TYR A 8 -12.50 7.42 -3.02
CA TYR A 8 -12.66 7.39 -1.57
C TYR A 8 -11.98 6.20 -0.94
N ASN A 9 -11.10 6.45 0.03
CA ASN A 9 -10.44 5.43 0.82
C ASN A 9 -10.40 5.83 2.31
N SER A 10 -11.12 5.10 3.17
CA SER A 10 -11.10 5.38 4.62
C SER A 10 -9.90 4.81 5.35
N GLY A 11 -9.01 4.09 4.66
CA GLY A 11 -7.74 3.61 5.21
C GLY A 11 -6.86 4.78 5.65
N GLY A 12 -6.35 4.73 6.90
CA GLY A 12 -5.55 5.81 7.47
C GLY A 12 -4.04 5.60 7.34
N GLY A 13 -3.60 4.49 6.73
CA GLY A 13 -2.20 4.17 6.57
C GLY A 13 -1.66 4.49 5.17
N ILE A 14 -0.38 4.83 5.09
CA ILE A 14 0.33 5.05 3.82
C ILE A 14 0.19 3.82 2.90
N GLY A 15 0.28 2.61 3.46
CA GLY A 15 0.14 1.35 2.70
C GLY A 15 -1.20 1.23 1.96
N ASP A 16 -2.31 1.66 2.59
CA ASP A 16 -3.63 1.66 1.96
C ASP A 16 -3.69 2.60 0.73
N SER A 17 -2.93 3.70 0.77
CA SER A 17 -2.84 4.64 -0.35
C SER A 17 -1.89 4.13 -1.45
N ILE A 18 -0.78 3.50 -1.08
CA ILE A 18 0.17 2.93 -2.05
C ILE A 18 -0.46 1.79 -2.86
N GLN A 19 -1.24 0.92 -2.23
CA GLN A 19 -1.91 -0.19 -2.91
C GLN A 19 -2.76 0.25 -4.11
N ILE A 20 -3.32 1.45 -4.09
CA ILE A 20 -4.20 1.92 -5.16
C ILE A 20 -3.48 2.70 -6.26
N LEU A 21 -2.16 2.93 -6.15
CA LEU A 21 -1.38 3.63 -7.19
C LEU A 21 -1.53 2.99 -8.58
N PRO A 22 -1.46 1.66 -8.75
CA PRO A 22 -1.68 1.03 -10.06
C PRO A 22 -3.06 1.35 -10.65
N LEU A 23 -4.10 1.37 -9.83
CA LEU A 23 -5.45 1.75 -10.27
C LEU A 23 -5.51 3.23 -10.70
N ILE A 24 -4.93 4.11 -9.90
CA ILE A 24 -4.85 5.55 -10.19
C ILE A 24 -4.15 5.78 -11.53
N ASP A 25 -3.00 5.17 -11.74
CA ASP A 25 -2.22 5.29 -12.99
C ASP A 25 -2.98 4.73 -14.20
N THR A 26 -3.67 3.62 -14.01
CA THR A 26 -4.53 3.04 -15.05
C THR A 26 -5.66 3.99 -15.44
N LEU A 27 -6.36 4.56 -14.44
CA LEU A 27 -7.46 5.48 -14.70
C LEU A 27 -6.97 6.76 -15.38
N LYS A 28 -5.87 7.34 -14.89
CA LYS A 28 -5.30 8.58 -15.47
C LYS A 28 -4.86 8.42 -16.91
N SER A 29 -4.30 7.26 -17.25
CA SER A 29 -3.88 7.00 -18.63
C SER A 29 -5.03 6.73 -19.60
N ASN A 30 -6.20 6.35 -19.10
CA ASN A 30 -7.37 6.05 -19.93
C ASN A 30 -8.43 7.16 -19.92
N PHE A 31 -8.47 7.98 -18.88
CA PHE A 31 -9.38 9.11 -18.76
C PHE A 31 -8.60 10.43 -18.98
N ILE A 32 -8.33 10.73 -20.24
CA ILE A 32 -7.56 11.91 -20.63
C ILE A 32 -8.35 13.18 -20.26
N ASN A 33 -7.64 14.22 -19.79
CA ASN A 33 -8.20 15.51 -19.36
C ASN A 33 -9.18 15.42 -18.16
N THR A 34 -9.12 14.33 -17.39
CA THR A 34 -9.95 14.12 -16.21
C THR A 34 -9.24 14.66 -14.96
N LYS A 35 -9.93 15.44 -14.15
CA LYS A 35 -9.50 15.84 -12.81
C LYS A 35 -9.82 14.72 -11.81
N PHE A 36 -8.80 14.30 -11.08
CA PHE A 36 -8.92 13.28 -10.05
C PHE A 36 -8.89 13.90 -8.66
N TYR A 37 -9.82 13.48 -7.84
CA TYR A 37 -9.96 13.90 -6.46
C TYR A 37 -9.83 12.70 -5.53
N TYR A 38 -9.29 12.95 -4.35
CA TYR A 38 -9.16 11.96 -3.30
C TYR A 38 -9.86 12.45 -2.03
N LEU A 39 -10.65 11.59 -1.43
CA LEU A 39 -11.27 11.81 -0.14
C LEU A 39 -10.84 10.66 0.78
N SER A 40 -10.19 10.99 1.87
CA SER A 40 -9.85 10.03 2.93
C SER A 40 -10.58 10.37 4.23
N ALA A 41 -10.63 9.42 5.14
CA ALA A 41 -11.13 9.68 6.49
C ALA A 41 -10.08 10.41 7.35
N HIS A 42 -8.82 10.36 6.94
CA HIS A 42 -7.65 10.96 7.59
C HIS A 42 -6.94 11.91 6.62
N GLU A 43 -5.62 11.93 6.68
CA GLU A 43 -4.78 12.71 5.80
C GLU A 43 -4.80 12.17 4.36
N ASN A 44 -4.74 13.08 3.38
CA ASN A 44 -4.46 12.70 2.01
C ASN A 44 -2.93 12.54 1.82
N HIS A 45 -2.45 11.34 1.92
CA HIS A 45 -1.03 11.03 1.76
C HIS A 45 -0.46 11.43 0.40
N PHE A 46 -1.26 11.51 -0.66
CA PHE A 46 -0.77 11.92 -2.00
C PHE A 46 -0.33 13.38 -2.05
N ASN A 47 -0.81 14.21 -1.13
CA ASN A 47 -0.40 15.62 -1.03
C ASN A 47 0.62 15.86 0.10
N SER A 48 1.05 14.80 0.78
CA SER A 48 2.04 14.86 1.87
C SER A 48 3.14 13.80 1.66
N SER A 49 3.13 12.72 2.41
CA SER A 49 4.17 11.69 2.41
C SER A 49 4.34 10.93 1.08
N LEU A 50 3.33 10.92 0.21
CA LEU A 50 3.38 10.30 -1.12
C LEU A 50 3.42 11.31 -2.28
N ASN A 51 3.70 12.58 -1.99
CA ASN A 51 3.77 13.61 -3.02
C ASN A 51 4.86 13.31 -4.06
N ASP A 52 5.96 12.71 -3.64
CA ASP A 52 7.08 12.34 -4.51
C ASP A 52 6.73 11.26 -5.57
N TYR A 53 5.57 10.59 -5.44
CA TYR A 53 5.05 9.67 -6.48
C TYR A 53 4.34 10.39 -7.63
N LYS A 54 4.22 11.71 -7.56
CA LYS A 54 3.70 12.60 -8.63
C LYS A 54 2.34 12.16 -9.17
N THR A 55 1.45 11.75 -8.28
CA THR A 55 0.10 11.30 -8.67
C THR A 55 -0.79 12.44 -9.15
N ASN A 56 -0.52 13.69 -8.75
CA ASN A 56 -1.32 14.87 -9.11
C ASN A 56 -2.82 14.66 -8.87
N ILE A 57 -3.19 14.28 -7.65
CA ILE A 57 -4.58 14.10 -7.22
C ILE A 57 -4.94 15.24 -6.26
N GLU A 58 -6.05 15.92 -6.56
CA GLU A 58 -6.56 16.98 -5.69
C GLU A 58 -7.26 16.37 -4.44
N THR A 59 -7.17 17.07 -3.31
CA THR A 59 -7.92 16.68 -2.12
C THR A 59 -9.33 17.27 -2.18
N LEU A 60 -10.36 16.41 -2.07
CA LEU A 60 -11.69 16.89 -1.76
C LEU A 60 -11.79 17.14 -0.24
N ASN A 61 -11.78 18.40 0.15
CA ASN A 61 -11.95 18.78 1.55
C ASN A 61 -13.41 19.12 1.83
N LEU A 62 -14.08 18.28 2.61
CA LEU A 62 -15.44 18.52 3.11
C LEU A 62 -15.43 19.02 4.56
N GLU A 63 -14.26 19.28 5.15
CA GLU A 63 -14.08 19.65 6.56
C GLU A 63 -14.81 18.71 7.54
N VAL A 64 -14.88 17.44 7.21
CA VAL A 64 -15.47 16.38 8.05
C VAL A 64 -14.36 15.45 8.49
N LYS A 65 -13.87 15.66 9.71
CA LYS A 65 -12.86 14.78 10.32
C LYS A 65 -13.40 13.34 10.39
N TYR A 66 -12.56 12.37 10.06
CA TYR A 66 -12.92 10.95 10.05
C TYR A 66 -14.16 10.65 9.19
N PHE A 67 -14.22 11.22 7.98
CA PHE A 67 -15.34 11.06 7.05
C PHE A 67 -15.81 9.61 6.99
N GLY A 68 -17.10 9.40 7.16
CA GLY A 68 -17.72 8.08 7.10
C GLY A 68 -17.63 7.24 8.40
N PHE A 69 -16.93 7.68 9.46
CA PHE A 69 -16.78 6.89 10.69
C PHE A 69 -17.98 6.95 11.63
N ARG A 70 -18.89 7.91 11.45
CA ARG A 70 -20.08 8.13 12.31
C ARG A 70 -21.34 8.27 11.49
N TRP A 71 -22.47 7.75 11.98
CA TRP A 71 -23.75 7.83 11.27
C TRP A 71 -24.26 9.27 11.13
N TRP A 72 -24.03 10.15 12.10
CA TRP A 72 -24.42 11.54 11.99
C TRP A 72 -23.68 12.33 10.89
N HIS A 73 -22.64 11.78 10.32
CA HIS A 73 -22.02 12.36 9.12
C HIS A 73 -22.97 12.41 7.94
N LEU A 74 -24.04 11.60 7.91
CA LEU A 74 -25.12 11.74 6.91
C LEU A 74 -25.72 13.14 6.93
N LEU A 75 -26.03 13.69 8.10
CA LEU A 75 -26.61 15.02 8.25
C LEU A 75 -25.58 16.12 7.96
N ILE A 76 -24.38 15.98 8.52
CA ILE A 76 -23.30 16.97 8.34
C ILE A 76 -22.92 17.11 6.87
N VAL A 77 -22.67 15.99 6.18
CA VAL A 77 -22.26 15.96 4.78
C VAL A 77 -23.37 16.50 3.88
N ASN A 78 -24.62 16.11 4.11
CA ASN A 78 -25.76 16.63 3.35
C ASN A 78 -25.86 18.16 3.45
N ASN A 79 -25.72 18.71 4.68
CA ASN A 79 -25.76 20.15 4.88
C ASN A 79 -24.58 20.89 4.24
N LYS A 80 -23.36 20.29 4.31
CA LYS A 80 -22.18 20.87 3.67
C LYS A 80 -22.26 20.87 2.15
N ILE A 81 -22.75 19.78 1.54
CA ILE A 81 -22.95 19.68 0.09
C ILE A 81 -23.93 20.74 -0.39
N LYS A 82 -25.04 20.94 0.33
CA LYS A 82 -26.04 21.98 -0.02
C LYS A 82 -25.48 23.39 0.02
N LYS A 83 -24.49 23.66 0.91
CA LYS A 83 -23.85 24.98 1.08
C LYS A 83 -22.69 25.23 0.13
N SER A 84 -22.00 24.19 -0.33
CA SER A 84 -20.69 24.30 -1.01
C SER A 84 -20.75 24.27 -2.53
N ASN A 85 -21.94 24.19 -3.15
CA ASN A 85 -22.11 24.12 -4.62
C ASN A 85 -21.15 23.15 -5.31
N ILE A 86 -20.92 21.96 -4.72
CA ILE A 86 -20.01 20.97 -5.28
C ILE A 86 -20.57 20.50 -6.63
N GLU A 87 -19.82 20.74 -7.69
CA GLU A 87 -20.16 20.21 -9.01
C GLU A 87 -20.17 18.68 -8.99
N PRO A 88 -21.15 18.04 -9.66
CA PRO A 88 -21.24 16.59 -9.71
C PRO A 88 -19.96 15.92 -10.23
N PHE A 89 -19.60 14.81 -9.62
CA PHE A 89 -18.57 13.91 -10.16
C PHE A 89 -19.18 13.03 -11.25
N ASP A 90 -18.44 12.80 -12.33
CA ASP A 90 -18.86 11.83 -13.34
C ASP A 90 -18.79 10.41 -12.80
N LEU A 91 -17.79 10.14 -11.91
CA LEU A 91 -17.61 8.85 -11.28
C LEU A 91 -17.08 9.00 -9.86
N ILE A 92 -17.74 8.35 -8.90
CA ILE A 92 -17.21 8.13 -7.54
C ILE A 92 -16.88 6.66 -7.38
N ILE A 93 -15.66 6.38 -6.91
CA ILE A 93 -15.14 5.04 -6.64
C ILE A 93 -14.96 4.87 -5.14
N ASP A 94 -15.80 4.06 -4.51
CA ASP A 94 -15.70 3.70 -3.11
C ASP A 94 -14.80 2.46 -2.94
N LEU A 95 -13.56 2.68 -2.53
CA LEU A 95 -12.57 1.62 -2.30
C LEU A 95 -12.79 0.87 -0.96
N GLN A 96 -13.90 1.17 -0.28
CA GLN A 96 -14.26 0.56 1.00
C GLN A 96 -15.43 -0.42 0.85
N THR A 97 -15.70 -1.17 1.92
CA THR A 97 -16.79 -2.15 1.94
C THR A 97 -17.78 -1.92 3.08
N LYS A 98 -17.66 -0.79 3.78
CA LYS A 98 -18.52 -0.46 4.93
C LYS A 98 -19.75 0.31 4.47
N ILE A 99 -20.93 -0.25 4.69
CA ILE A 99 -22.23 0.31 4.29
C ILE A 99 -22.37 1.77 4.69
N ARG A 100 -22.08 2.10 5.96
CA ARG A 100 -22.19 3.47 6.45
C ARG A 100 -21.35 4.44 5.63
N ASN A 101 -20.09 4.10 5.33
CA ASN A 101 -19.21 4.94 4.54
C ASN A 101 -19.78 5.15 3.13
N SER A 102 -20.24 4.06 2.50
CA SER A 102 -20.81 4.12 1.14
C SER A 102 -22.07 4.96 1.08
N LEU A 103 -22.95 4.87 2.09
CA LEU A 103 -24.19 5.68 2.14
C LEU A 103 -23.87 7.18 2.30
N ILE A 104 -22.91 7.52 3.17
CA ILE A 104 -22.47 8.91 3.37
C ILE A 104 -21.79 9.44 2.11
N LEU A 105 -20.93 8.64 1.48
CA LEU A 105 -20.24 9.01 0.26
C LEU A 105 -21.20 9.23 -0.91
N LYS A 106 -22.28 8.45 -0.99
CA LYS A 106 -23.30 8.54 -2.04
C LYS A 106 -24.10 9.86 -2.01
N LEU A 107 -24.04 10.60 -0.91
CA LEU A 107 -24.64 11.95 -0.82
C LEU A 107 -23.91 12.97 -1.70
N ILE A 108 -22.63 12.75 -2.00
CA ILE A 108 -21.85 13.64 -2.88
C ILE A 108 -22.44 13.55 -4.29
N PRO A 109 -22.77 14.69 -4.94
CA PRO A 109 -23.36 14.70 -6.27
C PRO A 109 -22.52 13.90 -7.28
N ASN A 110 -23.16 12.95 -7.97
CA ASN A 110 -22.48 12.07 -8.92
C ASN A 110 -23.42 11.54 -10.01
N LYS A 111 -22.84 11.21 -11.18
CA LYS A 111 -23.53 10.50 -12.25
C LYS A 111 -23.45 8.99 -12.04
N HIS A 112 -22.25 8.52 -11.73
CA HIS A 112 -21.98 7.10 -11.47
C HIS A 112 -21.32 6.92 -10.11
N PHE A 113 -21.76 5.91 -9.38
CA PHE A 113 -21.25 5.54 -8.06
C PHE A 113 -20.91 4.06 -8.03
N LEU A 114 -19.66 3.71 -7.77
CA LEU A 114 -19.21 2.33 -7.65
C LEU A 114 -18.83 2.00 -6.22
N SER A 115 -19.49 1.03 -5.62
CA SER A 115 -19.20 0.49 -4.29
C SER A 115 -19.42 -1.02 -4.25
N THR A 116 -18.53 -1.75 -3.61
CA THR A 116 -18.67 -3.20 -3.42
C THR A 116 -19.71 -3.60 -2.36
N CYS A 117 -20.30 -2.61 -1.67
CA CYS A 117 -21.31 -2.86 -0.65
C CYS A 117 -22.53 -3.58 -1.23
N PHE A 118 -23.04 -4.57 -0.47
CA PHE A 118 -24.16 -5.42 -0.90
C PHE A 118 -23.96 -6.02 -2.30
N LYS A 119 -22.75 -6.49 -2.63
CA LYS A 119 -22.43 -7.04 -3.96
C LYS A 119 -22.79 -6.05 -5.08
N PHE A 120 -22.33 -4.80 -4.97
CA PHE A 120 -22.58 -3.68 -5.87
C PHE A 120 -24.01 -3.14 -5.94
N LYS A 121 -24.94 -3.61 -5.10
CA LYS A 121 -26.33 -3.10 -5.08
C LYS A 121 -26.45 -1.62 -4.70
N LEU A 122 -25.44 -1.04 -4.00
CA LEU A 122 -25.40 0.40 -3.74
C LEU A 122 -24.84 1.21 -4.92
N SER A 123 -24.28 0.57 -5.92
CA SER A 123 -23.73 1.23 -7.11
C SER A 123 -24.85 1.85 -7.96
N ASN A 124 -24.51 2.87 -8.72
CA ASN A 124 -25.37 3.51 -9.72
C ASN A 124 -24.56 3.64 -11.04
N PRO A 125 -24.91 2.88 -12.10
CA PRO A 125 -25.94 1.82 -12.11
C PRO A 125 -25.57 0.60 -11.25
N ASN A 126 -26.54 -0.21 -10.90
CA ASN A 126 -26.32 -1.49 -10.24
C ASN A 126 -25.53 -2.41 -11.18
N LEU A 127 -24.50 -3.06 -10.62
CA LEU A 127 -23.70 -4.00 -11.36
C LEU A 127 -23.88 -5.42 -10.81
N ASN A 128 -24.05 -6.37 -11.70
CA ASN A 128 -24.03 -7.80 -11.34
C ASN A 128 -22.65 -8.37 -11.58
N TYR A 129 -21.77 -8.23 -10.58
CA TYR A 129 -20.38 -8.64 -10.69
C TYR A 129 -19.85 -9.21 -9.37
N LYS A 130 -19.06 -10.28 -9.46
CA LYS A 130 -18.44 -10.90 -8.30
C LYS A 130 -17.14 -10.18 -7.93
N LYS A 131 -17.03 -9.74 -6.68
CA LYS A 131 -15.83 -9.11 -6.12
C LYS A 131 -14.60 -10.02 -6.29
N GLN A 132 -13.49 -9.45 -6.72
CA GLN A 132 -12.18 -10.12 -6.78
C GLN A 132 -11.43 -10.00 -5.45
N LYS A 133 -10.31 -10.70 -5.31
CA LYS A 133 -9.47 -10.67 -4.11
C LYS A 133 -9.00 -9.24 -3.79
N LYS A 134 -8.45 -8.54 -4.78
CA LYS A 134 -7.94 -7.16 -4.63
C LYS A 134 -9.00 -6.13 -5.00
N ILE A 135 -9.07 -5.06 -4.20
CA ILE A 135 -10.05 -3.98 -4.42
C ILE A 135 -9.82 -3.26 -5.74
N GLN A 136 -8.55 -3.04 -6.11
CA GLN A 136 -8.20 -2.39 -7.37
C GLN A 136 -8.67 -3.17 -8.59
N ASN A 137 -8.46 -4.49 -8.62
CA ASN A 137 -8.94 -5.35 -9.71
C ASN A 137 -10.47 -5.37 -9.74
N THR A 138 -11.10 -5.42 -8.56
CA THR A 138 -12.57 -5.36 -8.43
C THR A 138 -13.12 -4.06 -9.04
N MET A 139 -12.53 -2.92 -8.72
CA MET A 139 -13.01 -1.62 -9.19
C MET A 139 -12.70 -1.40 -10.67
N LEU A 140 -11.53 -1.81 -11.14
CA LEU A 140 -11.21 -1.72 -12.56
C LEU A 140 -12.17 -2.55 -13.41
N LYS A 141 -12.50 -3.78 -12.98
CA LYS A 141 -13.49 -4.61 -13.67
C LYS A 141 -14.88 -3.99 -13.65
N ALA A 142 -15.29 -3.38 -12.52
CA ALA A 142 -16.56 -2.67 -12.44
C ALA A 142 -16.60 -1.47 -13.41
N ILE A 143 -15.50 -0.73 -13.54
CA ILE A 143 -15.34 0.38 -14.48
C ILE A 143 -15.42 -0.12 -15.93
N ASN A 144 -14.74 -1.23 -16.21
CA ASN A 144 -14.78 -1.86 -17.54
C ASN A 144 -16.20 -2.26 -17.95
N ILE A 145 -16.97 -2.84 -17.02
CA ILE A 145 -18.38 -3.18 -17.26
C ILE A 145 -19.20 -1.90 -17.48
N LEU A 146 -19.03 -0.89 -16.63
CA LEU A 146 -19.79 0.37 -16.68
C LEU A 146 -19.60 1.10 -18.02
N TYR A 147 -18.36 1.18 -18.50
CA TYR A 147 -18.02 1.94 -19.71
C TYR A 147 -17.85 1.08 -20.96
N LYS A 148 -18.10 -0.25 -20.87
CA LYS A 148 -17.92 -1.21 -21.97
C LYS A 148 -16.48 -1.13 -22.54
N LYS A 149 -15.50 -1.18 -21.66
CA LYS A 149 -14.06 -1.12 -21.96
C LYS A 149 -13.35 -2.35 -21.42
N ASP A 150 -12.10 -2.54 -21.83
CA ASP A 150 -11.23 -3.61 -21.35
C ASP A 150 -9.86 -3.04 -20.93
N TYR A 151 -9.89 -2.11 -19.98
CA TYR A 151 -8.66 -1.57 -19.41
C TYR A 151 -7.96 -2.63 -18.56
N GLN A 152 -6.66 -2.76 -18.74
CA GLN A 152 -5.81 -3.63 -17.93
C GLN A 152 -5.14 -2.82 -16.82
N LEU A 153 -4.98 -3.43 -15.63
CA LEU A 153 -4.30 -2.77 -14.53
C LEU A 153 -2.83 -2.57 -14.89
N LYS A 154 -2.40 -1.32 -14.95
CA LYS A 154 -1.01 -0.97 -15.23
C LYS A 154 -0.17 -1.14 -13.98
N GLU A 155 1.05 -1.56 -14.16
CA GLU A 155 2.05 -1.48 -13.11
C GLU A 155 2.42 -0.02 -12.83
N PHE A 156 2.83 0.26 -11.59
CA PHE A 156 3.34 1.58 -11.26
C PHE A 156 4.69 1.79 -11.95
N ASP A 157 4.81 2.91 -12.68
CA ASP A 157 6.07 3.29 -13.29
C ASP A 157 6.97 3.99 -12.26
N ILE A 158 7.98 3.28 -11.75
CA ILE A 158 8.91 3.79 -10.76
C ILE A 158 9.74 5.00 -11.27
N ASN A 159 9.87 5.16 -12.59
CA ASN A 159 10.59 6.30 -13.18
C ASN A 159 9.85 7.63 -13.00
N LYS A 160 8.58 7.62 -12.59
CA LYS A 160 7.84 8.81 -12.17
C LYS A 160 8.39 9.43 -10.88
N ILE A 161 9.02 8.62 -10.04
CA ILE A 161 9.68 9.09 -8.82
C ILE A 161 10.87 9.97 -9.22
N ASP A 162 11.07 11.06 -8.47
CA ASP A 162 12.13 12.02 -8.76
C ASP A 162 13.52 11.34 -8.80
N LYS A 163 14.33 11.70 -9.79
CA LYS A 163 15.67 11.15 -10.01
C LYS A 163 16.58 11.23 -8.78
N LYS A 164 16.37 12.23 -7.90
CA LYS A 164 17.14 12.37 -6.65
C LYS A 164 17.05 11.12 -5.75
N PHE A 165 15.88 10.41 -5.72
CA PHE A 165 15.71 9.21 -4.92
C PHE A 165 16.41 7.99 -5.52
N HIS A 166 16.46 7.90 -6.86
CA HIS A 166 17.22 6.86 -7.55
C HIS A 166 18.71 7.03 -7.26
N VAL A 167 19.26 8.24 -7.44
CA VAL A 167 20.68 8.55 -7.15
C VAL A 167 20.99 8.29 -5.67
N GLU A 168 20.11 8.70 -4.76
CA GLU A 168 20.31 8.47 -3.33
C GLU A 168 20.27 6.98 -2.97
N SER A 169 19.40 6.20 -3.59
CA SER A 169 19.34 4.75 -3.36
C SER A 169 20.63 4.04 -3.84
N GLU A 170 21.20 4.48 -4.96
CA GLU A 170 22.49 4.00 -5.46
C GLU A 170 23.66 4.38 -4.53
N ARG A 171 23.64 5.60 -3.99
CA ARG A 171 24.64 6.06 -3.02
C ARG A 171 24.61 5.24 -1.72
N LEU A 172 23.41 4.93 -1.24
CA LEU A 172 23.20 4.19 0.02
C LEU A 172 23.50 2.69 -0.11
N LEU A 173 23.19 2.11 -1.27
CA LEU A 173 23.36 0.70 -1.59
C LEU A 173 24.12 0.54 -2.91
N PRO A 174 25.46 0.85 -2.94
CA PRO A 174 26.21 0.91 -4.21
C PRO A 174 26.61 -0.46 -4.77
N LYS A 175 26.53 -1.52 -3.97
CA LYS A 175 26.95 -2.88 -4.34
C LYS A 175 25.74 -3.77 -4.64
N ASN A 176 25.95 -5.07 -4.58
CA ASN A 176 24.95 -6.14 -4.66
C ASN A 176 24.93 -6.94 -3.36
N ASN A 177 24.17 -8.02 -3.33
CA ASN A 177 24.01 -8.94 -2.19
C ASN A 177 23.23 -8.34 -1.01
N TYR A 178 22.39 -7.37 -1.26
CA TYR A 178 21.57 -6.74 -0.24
C TYR A 178 20.25 -7.47 -0.04
N VAL A 179 19.91 -7.76 1.22
CA VAL A 179 18.59 -8.31 1.59
C VAL A 179 17.85 -7.31 2.46
N GLY A 180 16.70 -6.85 1.96
CA GLY A 180 15.84 -5.91 2.67
C GLY A 180 15.05 -6.60 3.80
N LEU A 181 15.04 -5.99 4.98
CA LEU A 181 14.29 -6.46 6.15
C LEU A 181 13.37 -5.33 6.66
N SER A 182 12.05 -5.53 6.58
CA SER A 182 11.08 -4.60 7.14
C SER A 182 10.30 -5.27 8.26
N ILE A 183 10.60 -4.86 9.48
CA ILE A 183 10.19 -5.51 10.73
C ILE A 183 9.27 -4.65 11.61
N THR A 184 9.13 -3.36 11.28
CA THR A 184 8.32 -2.43 12.08
C THR A 184 6.85 -2.46 11.66
N GLN A 185 5.95 -2.45 12.63
CA GLN A 185 4.51 -2.34 12.37
C GLN A 185 4.01 -0.90 12.60
N GLY A 186 3.11 -0.43 11.72
CA GLY A 186 2.52 0.90 11.87
C GLY A 186 1.44 0.98 12.94
N ASN A 187 0.74 -0.12 13.23
CA ASN A 187 -0.32 -0.18 14.24
C ASN A 187 -0.05 -1.31 15.24
N ILE A 188 0.41 -0.92 16.43
CA ILE A 188 0.80 -1.83 17.51
C ILE A 188 -0.35 -2.72 18.01
N TYR A 189 -1.60 -2.27 17.91
CA TYR A 189 -2.76 -3.05 18.35
C TYR A 189 -3.05 -4.29 17.48
N ARG A 190 -2.49 -4.35 16.27
CA ARG A 190 -2.74 -5.46 15.35
C ARG A 190 -1.81 -6.64 15.54
N LYS A 191 -0.78 -6.54 16.39
CA LYS A 191 0.17 -7.62 16.72
C LYS A 191 0.70 -8.35 15.47
N LYS A 192 1.25 -7.60 14.53
CA LYS A 192 1.79 -8.11 13.27
C LYS A 192 3.29 -8.37 13.33
N GLU A 193 3.91 -8.22 14.47
CA GLU A 193 5.36 -8.34 14.63
C GLU A 193 5.81 -9.80 14.51
N TRP A 194 6.87 -10.00 13.79
CA TRP A 194 7.66 -11.22 13.86
C TRP A 194 8.63 -11.10 15.04
N SER A 195 8.92 -12.20 15.75
CA SER A 195 9.71 -12.10 16.97
C SER A 195 11.10 -11.51 16.72
N PHE A 196 11.57 -10.68 17.64
CA PHE A 196 12.91 -10.07 17.51
C PHE A 196 14.00 -11.14 17.46
N GLU A 197 13.85 -12.25 18.18
CA GLU A 197 14.75 -13.39 18.15
C GLU A 197 14.84 -14.01 16.75
N ASN A 198 13.69 -14.26 16.10
CA ASN A 198 13.64 -14.78 14.73
C ASN A 198 14.30 -13.81 13.74
N ILE A 199 14.12 -12.50 13.92
CA ILE A 199 14.75 -11.48 13.08
C ILE A 199 16.26 -11.56 13.18
N ILE A 200 16.81 -11.62 14.39
CA ILE A 200 18.27 -11.72 14.59
C ILE A 200 18.82 -13.06 14.08
N LYS A 201 18.12 -14.17 14.38
CA LYS A 201 18.49 -15.50 13.87
C LYS A 201 18.55 -15.52 12.35
N LEU A 202 17.51 -15.00 11.68
CA LEU A 202 17.48 -14.89 10.23
C LEU A 202 18.64 -14.02 9.70
N THR A 203 18.85 -12.86 10.32
CA THR A 203 19.90 -11.91 9.91
C THR A 203 21.29 -12.56 9.97
N ASN A 204 21.58 -13.31 11.04
CA ASN A 204 22.85 -14.04 11.15
C ASN A 204 23.00 -15.11 10.06
N LYS A 205 21.91 -15.85 9.76
CA LYS A 205 21.92 -16.82 8.65
C LYS A 205 22.15 -16.17 7.28
N LEU A 206 21.59 -15.00 7.03
CA LEU A 206 21.83 -14.25 5.80
C LEU A 206 23.32 -13.81 5.68
N ILE A 207 23.93 -13.40 6.79
CA ILE A 207 25.36 -13.03 6.83
C ILE A 207 26.23 -14.26 6.55
N GLU A 208 25.92 -15.42 7.15
CA GLU A 208 26.60 -16.69 6.87
C GLU A 208 26.53 -17.06 5.37
N LEU A 209 25.48 -16.62 4.67
CA LEU A 209 25.29 -16.80 3.23
C LEU A 209 25.85 -15.64 2.39
N ASN A 210 26.75 -14.82 2.95
CA ASN A 210 27.38 -13.67 2.31
C ASN A 210 26.39 -12.60 1.81
N LYS A 211 25.22 -12.49 2.43
CA LYS A 211 24.25 -11.41 2.16
C LYS A 211 24.43 -10.28 3.17
N VAL A 212 24.17 -9.06 2.71
CA VAL A 212 24.24 -7.85 3.56
C VAL A 212 22.82 -7.47 3.99
N PRO A 213 22.49 -7.54 5.28
CA PRO A 213 21.16 -7.18 5.77
C PRO A 213 20.95 -5.65 5.75
N VAL A 214 19.85 -5.23 5.14
CA VAL A 214 19.43 -3.84 5.03
C VAL A 214 18.10 -3.66 5.75
N PHE A 215 18.13 -3.01 6.90
CA PHE A 215 16.93 -2.75 7.70
C PHE A 215 16.24 -1.46 7.24
N LEU A 216 15.01 -1.62 6.79
CA LEU A 216 14.13 -0.51 6.43
C LEU A 216 13.34 -0.10 7.67
N ILE A 217 13.86 0.91 8.38
CA ILE A 217 13.35 1.39 9.66
C ILE A 217 13.22 2.91 9.60
N GLU A 218 12.02 3.43 9.84
CA GLU A 218 11.76 4.86 9.87
C GLU A 218 12.69 5.59 10.89
N LYS A 219 13.16 6.78 10.54
CA LYS A 219 14.07 7.60 11.38
C LYS A 219 13.62 7.80 12.82
N LYS A 220 12.30 7.89 13.06
CA LYS A 220 11.75 8.02 14.41
C LYS A 220 12.04 6.84 15.33
N ASN A 221 12.33 5.65 14.77
CA ASN A 221 12.60 4.41 15.50
C ASN A 221 14.10 4.22 15.77
N ILE A 222 14.79 5.28 16.21
CA ILE A 222 16.24 5.29 16.45
C ILE A 222 16.69 4.27 17.50
N GLU A 223 15.87 4.01 18.52
CA GLU A 223 16.18 3.03 19.55
C GLU A 223 16.26 1.60 18.99
N LEU A 224 15.28 1.23 18.12
CA LEU A 224 15.28 -0.07 17.46
C LEU A 224 16.50 -0.20 16.54
N LYS A 225 16.80 0.83 15.75
CA LYS A 225 18.02 0.89 14.91
C LYS A 225 19.26 0.65 15.73
N ASN A 226 19.45 1.37 16.85
CA ASN A 226 20.63 1.24 17.71
C ASN A 226 20.71 -0.15 18.36
N LYS A 227 19.58 -0.72 18.78
CA LYS A 227 19.51 -2.07 19.34
C LYS A 227 20.00 -3.11 18.33
N ILE A 228 19.53 -3.04 17.09
CA ILE A 228 19.94 -3.96 16.03
C ILE A 228 21.41 -3.77 15.68
N GLN A 229 21.84 -2.53 15.49
CA GLN A 229 23.22 -2.21 15.11
C GLN A 229 24.24 -2.71 16.14
N LYS A 230 23.88 -2.70 17.45
CA LYS A 230 24.73 -3.27 18.51
C LYS A 230 24.92 -4.79 18.38
N ILE A 231 23.86 -5.51 17.92
CA ILE A 231 23.88 -6.98 17.79
C ILE A 231 24.45 -7.39 16.44
N VAL A 232 24.15 -6.61 15.39
CA VAL A 232 24.57 -6.87 14.01
C VAL A 232 25.30 -5.64 13.46
N PRO A 233 26.58 -5.44 13.78
CA PRO A 233 27.32 -4.23 13.38
C PRO A 233 27.41 -4.01 11.86
N GLY A 234 27.36 -5.08 11.06
CA GLY A 234 27.40 -5.03 9.59
C GLY A 234 26.06 -4.72 8.92
N ALA A 235 24.98 -4.53 9.68
CA ALA A 235 23.67 -4.18 9.12
C ALA A 235 23.63 -2.73 8.63
N LEU A 236 22.93 -2.49 7.51
CA LEU A 236 22.76 -1.17 6.94
C LEU A 236 21.37 -0.60 7.28
N PHE A 237 21.31 0.72 7.46
CA PHE A 237 20.09 1.46 7.82
C PHE A 237 19.89 2.69 6.91
N PRO A 238 19.60 2.50 5.63
CA PRO A 238 19.64 3.57 4.63
C PRO A 238 18.73 4.75 4.94
N GLU A 239 17.56 4.53 5.55
CA GLU A 239 16.66 5.62 5.93
C GLU A 239 17.27 6.54 6.99
N HIS A 240 18.12 6.03 7.89
CA HIS A 240 18.81 6.82 8.91
C HIS A 240 20.01 7.60 8.35
N GLU A 241 20.62 7.10 7.28
CA GLU A 241 21.78 7.72 6.63
C GLU A 241 21.39 8.77 5.57
N SER A 242 20.16 8.70 5.05
CA SER A 242 19.68 9.62 4.03
C SER A 242 19.16 10.93 4.63
N LYS A 243 19.44 12.05 3.95
CA LYS A 243 18.82 13.35 4.26
C LYS A 243 17.41 13.48 3.69
N ILE A 244 17.05 12.65 2.69
CA ILE A 244 15.77 12.70 1.96
C ILE A 244 14.93 11.44 2.19
N SER A 245 15.00 10.83 3.39
CA SER A 245 14.21 9.64 3.71
C SER A 245 12.72 9.91 3.53
N SER A 246 12.08 9.06 2.71
CA SER A 246 10.65 9.14 2.39
C SER A 246 10.17 7.79 1.83
N PRO A 247 8.85 7.55 1.69
CA PRO A 247 8.33 6.38 1.01
C PRO A 247 8.89 6.18 -0.41
N ALA A 248 9.15 7.27 -1.13
CA ALA A 248 9.74 7.22 -2.47
C ALA A 248 11.18 6.66 -2.44
N LEU A 249 11.99 7.05 -1.46
CA LEU A 249 13.33 6.48 -1.27
C LEU A 249 13.24 4.97 -1.00
N VAL A 250 12.35 4.53 -0.10
CA VAL A 250 12.17 3.10 0.20
C VAL A 250 11.79 2.31 -1.04
N THR A 251 10.91 2.86 -1.89
CA THR A 251 10.56 2.24 -3.18
C THR A 251 11.78 2.13 -4.10
N CYS A 252 12.62 3.19 -4.21
CA CYS A 252 13.83 3.16 -5.02
C CYS A 252 14.89 2.20 -4.46
N LEU A 253 15.05 2.12 -3.13
CA LEU A 253 15.93 1.15 -2.48
C LEU A 253 15.57 -0.29 -2.87
N GLY A 254 14.27 -0.59 -3.08
CA GLY A 254 13.83 -1.90 -3.56
C GLY A 254 14.52 -2.37 -4.84
N LYS A 255 14.93 -1.45 -5.73
CA LYS A 255 15.69 -1.79 -6.96
C LYS A 255 17.14 -2.19 -6.70
N ARG A 256 17.63 -1.94 -5.49
CA ARG A 256 19.01 -2.24 -5.08
C ARG A 256 19.11 -3.52 -4.25
N LEU A 257 17.98 -4.17 -3.94
CA LEU A 257 17.92 -5.39 -3.14
C LEU A 257 17.83 -6.62 -4.05
N ASP A 258 18.52 -7.70 -3.68
CA ASP A 258 18.34 -8.99 -4.34
C ASP A 258 16.94 -9.54 -4.04
N PHE A 259 16.52 -9.43 -2.79
CA PHE A 259 15.16 -9.71 -2.35
C PHE A 259 14.87 -8.99 -1.02
N ALA A 260 13.62 -9.04 -0.59
CA ALA A 260 13.22 -8.47 0.69
C ALA A 260 12.29 -9.39 1.47
N ILE A 261 12.34 -9.28 2.80
CA ILE A 261 11.48 -9.99 3.75
C ILE A 261 10.74 -8.93 4.57
N THR A 262 9.43 -9.00 4.58
CA THR A 262 8.58 -8.00 5.24
C THR A 262 7.47 -8.65 6.03
N ILE A 263 7.02 -7.98 7.09
CA ILE A 263 5.70 -8.23 7.66
C ILE A 263 4.65 -7.42 6.89
N ASP A 264 3.36 -7.65 7.16
CA ASP A 264 2.26 -6.85 6.59
C ASP A 264 2.27 -5.40 7.11
N ASN A 265 2.94 -4.52 6.39
CA ASN A 265 3.10 -3.09 6.70
C ASN A 265 3.16 -2.21 5.45
N GLY A 266 3.33 -0.89 5.64
CA GLY A 266 3.44 0.07 4.53
C GLY A 266 4.65 -0.15 3.63
N ILE A 267 5.79 -0.56 4.21
CA ILE A 267 7.04 -0.80 3.46
C ILE A 267 6.88 -1.98 2.49
N MET A 268 6.14 -3.02 2.86
CA MET A 268 5.79 -4.12 1.96
C MET A 268 5.18 -3.61 0.65
N HIS A 269 4.26 -2.64 0.75
CA HIS A 269 3.63 -2.06 -0.44
C HIS A 269 4.58 -1.14 -1.21
N MET A 270 5.46 -0.40 -0.55
CA MET A 270 6.51 0.41 -1.20
C MET A 270 7.44 -0.48 -2.02
N LEU A 271 7.95 -1.55 -1.43
CA LEU A 271 8.82 -2.51 -2.08
C LEU A 271 8.12 -3.23 -3.25
N SER A 272 6.83 -3.54 -3.11
CA SER A 272 6.07 -4.17 -4.19
C SER A 272 5.98 -3.32 -5.46
N LEU A 273 6.02 -2.00 -5.35
CA LEU A 273 6.06 -1.10 -6.51
C LEU A 273 7.37 -1.21 -7.30
N SER A 274 8.48 -1.53 -6.64
CA SER A 274 9.77 -1.77 -7.30
C SER A 274 9.88 -3.15 -7.93
N LYS A 275 8.92 -4.06 -7.67
CA LYS A 275 8.94 -5.46 -8.13
C LYS A 275 10.15 -6.25 -7.65
N VAL A 276 10.74 -5.87 -6.52
CA VAL A 276 11.79 -6.67 -5.89
C VAL A 276 11.22 -8.04 -5.47
N PRO A 277 11.95 -9.15 -5.62
CA PRO A 277 11.55 -10.42 -5.05
C PRO A 277 11.19 -10.27 -3.57
N LEU A 278 9.97 -10.63 -3.17
CA LEU A 278 9.42 -10.25 -1.87
C LEU A 278 8.80 -11.45 -1.14
N ILE A 279 9.28 -11.69 0.07
CA ILE A 279 8.69 -12.64 1.01
C ILE A 279 7.90 -11.86 2.06
N SER A 280 6.59 -12.07 2.10
CA SER A 280 5.70 -11.33 3.00
C SER A 280 5.12 -12.24 4.07
N LEU A 281 5.34 -11.88 5.34
CA LEU A 281 4.89 -12.62 6.50
C LEU A 281 3.54 -12.07 6.99
N PHE A 282 2.55 -12.94 7.06
CA PHE A 282 1.19 -12.62 7.48
C PHE A 282 0.77 -13.43 8.70
N GLY A 283 -0.04 -12.82 9.54
CA GLY A 283 -0.64 -13.45 10.72
C GLY A 283 -2.11 -13.05 10.87
N PRO A 284 -2.44 -12.00 11.66
CA PRO A 284 -3.83 -11.64 11.97
C PRO A 284 -4.59 -11.08 10.77
N THR A 285 -3.91 -10.52 9.79
CA THR A 285 -4.52 -9.87 8.62
C THR A 285 -4.80 -10.84 7.48
N ASP A 286 -5.65 -10.43 6.54
CA ASP A 286 -6.04 -11.22 5.38
C ASP A 286 -5.00 -11.07 4.26
N SER A 287 -4.19 -12.11 4.05
CA SER A 287 -3.16 -12.12 3.01
C SER A 287 -3.75 -12.05 1.60
N ASP A 288 -4.91 -12.67 1.34
CA ASP A 288 -5.55 -12.63 0.02
C ASP A 288 -5.97 -11.20 -0.35
N LYS A 289 -6.29 -10.39 0.67
CA LYS A 289 -6.66 -8.99 0.47
C LYS A 289 -5.46 -8.06 0.35
N PHE A 290 -4.45 -8.22 1.21
CA PHE A 290 -3.41 -7.21 1.39
C PHE A 290 -2.04 -7.56 0.79
N ALA A 291 -1.72 -8.86 0.62
CA ALA A 291 -0.41 -9.22 0.06
C ALA A 291 -0.25 -8.70 -1.38
N PRO A 292 0.93 -8.24 -1.78
CA PRO A 292 1.24 -7.94 -3.17
C PRO A 292 1.06 -9.18 -4.06
N GLU A 293 0.68 -8.98 -5.32
CA GLU A 293 0.42 -10.06 -6.27
C GLU A 293 1.23 -9.83 -7.55
N TYR A 294 2.37 -10.49 -7.67
CA TYR A 294 3.24 -10.55 -8.84
C TYR A 294 4.15 -11.79 -8.76
N ASP A 295 4.78 -12.16 -9.86
CA ASP A 295 5.46 -13.46 -10.03
C ASP A 295 6.55 -13.74 -8.96
N GLN A 296 7.26 -12.71 -8.52
CA GLN A 296 8.33 -12.82 -7.52
C GLN A 296 7.86 -12.55 -6.08
N SER A 297 6.56 -12.65 -5.82
CA SER A 297 5.97 -12.44 -4.49
C SER A 297 5.62 -13.77 -3.84
N ILE A 298 6.23 -14.06 -2.69
CA ILE A 298 5.96 -15.24 -1.86
C ILE A 298 5.22 -14.78 -0.60
N ILE A 299 4.17 -15.50 -0.23
CA ILE A 299 3.36 -15.18 0.94
C ILE A 299 3.44 -16.34 1.92
N LEU A 300 3.99 -16.08 3.11
CA LEU A 300 3.94 -16.97 4.25
C LEU A 300 2.85 -16.48 5.20
N ASP A 301 1.75 -17.20 5.28
CA ASP A 301 0.60 -16.86 6.13
C ASP A 301 0.48 -17.92 7.25
N SER A 302 0.73 -17.52 8.50
CA SER A 302 0.69 -18.41 9.66
C SER A 302 -0.68 -19.08 9.84
N LYS A 303 -1.77 -18.42 9.40
CA LYS A 303 -3.12 -19.03 9.43
C LYS A 303 -3.24 -20.19 8.44
N LYS A 304 -2.58 -20.09 7.28
CA LYS A 304 -2.63 -21.13 6.24
C LYS A 304 -1.69 -22.29 6.58
N ILE A 305 -0.48 -21.97 7.11
CA ILE A 305 0.57 -22.95 7.41
C ILE A 305 0.31 -23.61 8.78
N TYR A 306 0.10 -22.81 9.83
CA TYR A 306 0.09 -23.25 11.24
C TYR A 306 -1.27 -23.13 11.92
N LYS A 307 -2.32 -22.69 11.21
CA LYS A 307 -3.66 -22.41 11.76
C LYS A 307 -3.63 -21.36 12.90
N SER A 308 -2.60 -20.53 12.93
CA SER A 308 -2.35 -19.51 13.95
C SER A 308 -2.46 -18.09 13.37
N LYS A 309 -2.85 -17.14 14.23
CA LYS A 309 -2.82 -15.71 13.90
C LYS A 309 -1.51 -15.05 14.31
N ASN A 310 -0.61 -15.77 14.97
CA ASN A 310 0.67 -15.24 15.41
C ASN A 310 1.70 -15.33 14.26
N VAL A 311 2.22 -14.18 13.84
CA VAL A 311 3.25 -14.13 12.78
C VAL A 311 4.52 -14.87 13.19
N SER A 312 4.84 -14.88 14.50
CA SER A 312 6.06 -15.50 15.04
C SER A 312 6.06 -17.03 14.98
N ASP A 313 4.92 -17.66 14.65
CA ASP A 313 4.88 -19.10 14.40
C ASP A 313 5.49 -19.47 13.03
N ILE A 314 5.65 -18.49 12.11
CA ILE A 314 6.43 -18.67 10.91
C ILE A 314 7.90 -18.76 11.35
N THR A 315 8.53 -19.89 11.07
CA THR A 315 9.93 -20.15 11.50
C THR A 315 10.95 -19.46 10.60
N VAL A 316 12.18 -19.36 11.08
CA VAL A 316 13.31 -18.87 10.26
C VAL A 316 13.57 -19.82 9.10
N GLU A 317 13.39 -21.10 9.32
CA GLU A 317 13.55 -22.18 8.34
C GLU A 317 12.52 -22.04 7.20
N ASP A 318 11.26 -21.69 7.49
CA ASP A 318 10.23 -21.41 6.47
C ASP A 318 10.66 -20.24 5.57
N VAL A 319 11.17 -19.17 6.19
CA VAL A 319 11.63 -17.98 5.46
C VAL A 319 12.84 -18.29 4.59
N LEU A 320 13.83 -19.03 5.11
CA LEU A 320 15.01 -19.45 4.35
C LEU A 320 14.64 -20.39 3.20
N LEU A 321 13.70 -21.32 3.42
CA LEU A 321 13.18 -22.18 2.37
C LEU A 321 12.51 -21.39 1.25
N ALA A 322 11.70 -20.40 1.61
CA ALA A 322 11.06 -19.50 0.64
C ALA A 322 12.09 -18.63 -0.10
N ALA A 323 13.18 -18.23 0.58
CA ALA A 323 14.25 -17.42 0.00
C ALA A 323 15.22 -18.23 -0.89
N LYS A 324 15.20 -19.56 -0.85
CA LYS A 324 16.22 -20.43 -1.50
C LYS A 324 16.44 -20.09 -2.97
N GLN A 325 15.39 -19.77 -3.72
CA GLN A 325 15.52 -19.40 -5.14
C GLN A 325 16.22 -18.05 -5.37
N TYR A 326 16.26 -17.16 -4.36
CA TYR A 326 16.89 -15.84 -4.42
C TYR A 326 18.28 -15.80 -3.78
N LEU A 327 18.64 -16.82 -3.00
CA LEU A 327 19.94 -16.90 -2.34
C LEU A 327 21.04 -17.35 -3.30
N ASN A 328 20.69 -18.08 -4.36
CA ASN A 328 21.61 -18.66 -5.33
C ASN A 328 21.71 -17.84 -6.64
N SER A 329 21.01 -16.74 -6.71
CA SER A 329 21.09 -15.74 -7.79
C SER A 329 22.07 -14.61 -7.38
#